data_85642bed0d29ec7084aa9731d6a2b639
#
_entry.id   85642bed0d29ec7084aa9731d6a2b639
#
_cell.length_a   1.000
_cell.length_b   1.000
_cell.length_c   1.000
_cell.angle_alpha   90.00
_cell.angle_beta   90.00
_cell.angle_gamma   90.00
#
_symmetry.space_group_name_H-M   'P 1'
#
loop_
_entity.id
_entity.type
_entity.pdbx_description
1 polymer ?
#
loop_
_entity_poly.entity_id
_entity_poly.type
_entity_poly.pdbx_seq_one_letter_code
_entity_poly.pdbx_strand_id
1 'polypeptide(L)'
;LKKIGGNDSKISIRQLEVFRSIVNAGSFSKAANLTNLSQPTLSQTMANLERNLNTQLIIRTKKKTIGLTLAGEFWLTKAIKIINLVQSAQAEHDSIYLENTLNVNLGAPPSMQGRIEGLIAKKAVEIPSITSMNFVRFVDSSQVVEALLSHKINIGILSNENISGQRESFKIIDLYSEERLWAVPRSVPISDVIETLRTAKNINSHPELTKYVSTPVLATWNLGTVNWYRDKLVFSEPYFKATTHLSAIQIVSAGLASCHIPASMIANLSKGVKQKMNFFDIGETSRIMCLAFPKHFSSSNTFMEFVGKCKSTLVQEYDLIRQETLSELDFIVIK
;
A
#
# COMPACT_ATOMS: atom_id res chain seq x y z
N LEU A 1 39.48 -11.03 7.39
CA LEU A 1 38.43 -11.59 8.27
C LEU A 1 38.62 -11.04 9.67
N LYS A 2 37.96 -9.91 10.03
CA LYS A 2 37.92 -9.40 11.40
C LYS A 2 37.10 -10.37 12.23
N LYS A 3 37.65 -10.84 13.36
CA LYS A 3 36.96 -11.61 14.37
C LYS A 3 35.67 -10.87 14.77
N ILE A 4 34.52 -11.52 14.55
CA ILE A 4 33.26 -11.14 15.14
C ILE A 4 33.35 -11.54 16.61
N GLY A 5 33.84 -10.62 17.43
CA GLY A 5 33.99 -10.80 18.86
C GLY A 5 33.66 -9.47 19.54
N GLY A 6 32.42 -9.29 19.90
CA GLY A 6 31.96 -8.15 20.68
C GLY A 6 30.55 -8.42 21.17
N ASN A 7 30.44 -8.62 22.46
CA ASN A 7 29.26 -8.67 23.30
C ASN A 7 28.06 -9.39 22.66
N ASP A 8 28.11 -10.73 22.71
CA ASP A 8 27.07 -11.63 22.26
C ASP A 8 25.78 -11.45 23.09
N SER A 9 25.02 -10.41 22.81
CA SER A 9 23.65 -10.35 23.28
C SER A 9 22.83 -11.39 22.47
N LYS A 10 22.92 -12.66 22.91
CA LYS A 10 22.28 -13.80 22.25
C LYS A 10 20.78 -13.78 22.48
N ILE A 11 20.08 -12.87 21.81
CA ILE A 11 18.61 -12.93 21.72
C ILE A 11 18.28 -13.99 20.68
N SER A 12 17.52 -15.01 21.09
CA SER A 12 17.04 -16.04 20.19
C SER A 12 15.59 -15.78 19.79
N ILE A 13 15.20 -16.27 18.61
CA ILE A 13 13.81 -16.21 18.14
C ILE A 13 12.87 -16.87 19.14
N ARG A 14 13.27 -18.02 19.71
CA ARG A 14 12.49 -18.70 20.75
C ARG A 14 12.23 -17.84 21.98
N GLN A 15 13.17 -17.00 22.40
CA GLN A 15 12.96 -16.07 23.51
C GLN A 15 11.90 -15.01 23.15
N LEU A 16 11.94 -14.50 21.92
CA LEU A 16 10.94 -13.53 21.44
C LEU A 16 9.54 -14.16 21.30
N GLU A 17 9.44 -15.39 20.83
CA GLU A 17 8.19 -16.15 20.77
C GLU A 17 7.59 -16.40 22.14
N VAL A 18 8.41 -16.81 23.11
CA VAL A 18 8.00 -16.99 24.50
C VAL A 18 7.51 -15.68 25.09
N PHE A 19 8.23 -14.58 24.88
CA PHE A 19 7.82 -13.25 25.35
C PHE A 19 6.47 -12.85 24.77
N ARG A 20 6.30 -12.95 23.45
CA ARG A 20 5.00 -12.68 22.78
C ARG A 20 3.87 -13.54 23.34
N SER A 21 4.12 -14.84 23.54
CA SER A 21 3.10 -15.78 24.05
C SER A 21 2.68 -15.45 25.48
N ILE A 22 3.63 -15.06 26.34
CA ILE A 22 3.37 -14.66 27.74
C ILE A 22 2.49 -13.39 27.77
N VAL A 23 2.82 -12.41 26.92
CA VAL A 23 2.06 -11.15 26.84
C VAL A 23 0.64 -11.40 26.34
N ASN A 24 0.50 -12.16 25.24
CA ASN A 24 -0.82 -12.46 24.66
C ASN A 24 -1.70 -13.27 25.61
N ALA A 25 -1.13 -14.20 26.37
CA ALA A 25 -1.87 -14.99 27.35
C ALA A 25 -2.22 -14.22 28.64
N GLY A 26 -1.51 -13.13 28.91
CA GLY A 26 -1.67 -12.30 30.12
C GLY A 26 -1.21 -12.95 31.42
N SER A 27 -0.73 -14.21 31.39
CA SER A 27 -0.12 -14.88 32.52
C SER A 27 0.78 -16.05 32.11
N PHE A 28 1.79 -16.38 32.93
CA PHE A 28 2.69 -17.50 32.67
C PHE A 28 1.98 -18.86 32.64
N SER A 29 0.99 -19.07 33.51
CA SER A 29 0.22 -20.33 33.55
C SER A 29 -0.62 -20.53 32.29
N LYS A 30 -1.29 -19.48 31.82
CA LYS A 30 -2.05 -19.54 30.55
C LYS A 30 -1.11 -19.74 29.34
N ALA A 31 0.03 -19.03 29.32
CA ALA A 31 1.02 -19.21 28.27
C ALA A 31 1.59 -20.65 28.25
N ALA A 32 1.81 -21.27 29.40
CA ALA A 32 2.25 -22.66 29.49
C ALA A 32 1.27 -23.63 28.81
N ASN A 33 -0.03 -23.45 29.06
CA ASN A 33 -1.08 -24.28 28.43
C ASN A 33 -1.16 -24.07 26.90
N LEU A 34 -0.85 -22.86 26.41
CA LEU A 34 -0.92 -22.53 24.97
C LEU A 34 0.33 -22.96 24.19
N THR A 35 1.47 -23.08 24.86
CA THR A 35 2.76 -23.31 24.19
C THR A 35 3.31 -24.72 24.37
N ASN A 36 2.64 -25.58 25.12
CA ASN A 36 3.13 -26.91 25.53
C ASN A 36 4.49 -26.86 26.27
N LEU A 37 4.81 -25.72 26.89
CA LEU A 37 6.02 -25.54 27.71
C LEU A 37 5.66 -25.45 29.18
N SER A 38 6.53 -25.94 30.04
CA SER A 38 6.32 -25.79 31.50
C SER A 38 6.45 -24.32 31.92
N GLN A 39 5.67 -23.93 32.94
CA GLN A 39 5.76 -22.57 33.50
C GLN A 39 7.18 -22.21 33.96
N PRO A 40 7.95 -23.10 34.62
CA PRO A 40 9.35 -22.84 34.93
C PRO A 40 10.21 -22.55 33.71
N THR A 41 10.02 -23.30 32.61
CA THR A 41 10.74 -23.08 31.34
C THR A 41 10.43 -21.70 30.76
N LEU A 42 9.16 -21.29 30.72
CA LEU A 42 8.77 -19.95 30.26
C LEU A 42 9.40 -18.86 31.15
N SER A 43 9.34 -19.03 32.46
CA SER A 43 9.92 -18.08 33.41
C SER A 43 11.44 -17.94 33.25
N GLN A 44 12.14 -19.04 33.06
CA GLN A 44 13.59 -19.05 32.84
C GLN A 44 13.96 -18.40 31.49
N THR A 45 13.21 -18.72 30.43
CA THR A 45 13.43 -18.15 29.10
C THR A 45 13.22 -16.63 29.11
N MET A 46 12.17 -16.16 29.78
CA MET A 46 11.88 -14.74 29.94
C MET A 46 12.98 -14.03 30.76
N ALA A 47 13.41 -14.61 31.89
CA ALA A 47 14.49 -14.07 32.72
C ALA A 47 15.82 -13.98 31.93
N ASN A 48 16.11 -14.96 31.07
CA ASN A 48 17.27 -14.93 30.20
C ASN A 48 17.18 -13.81 29.16
N LEU A 49 16.00 -13.58 28.55
CA LEU A 49 15.78 -12.48 27.62
C LEU A 49 16.02 -11.12 28.32
N GLU A 50 15.40 -10.90 29.47
CA GLU A 50 15.56 -9.65 30.24
C GLU A 50 17.01 -9.42 30.66
N ARG A 51 17.72 -10.50 31.06
CA ARG A 51 19.15 -10.42 31.37
C ARG A 51 19.99 -10.07 30.15
N ASN A 52 19.74 -10.69 29.01
CA ASN A 52 20.44 -10.38 27.75
C ASN A 52 20.24 -8.93 27.30
N LEU A 53 19.06 -8.37 27.58
CA LEU A 53 18.72 -7.00 27.30
C LEU A 53 19.11 -6.02 28.39
N ASN A 54 19.59 -6.53 29.55
CA ASN A 54 19.86 -5.75 30.74
C ASN A 54 18.69 -4.81 31.13
N THR A 55 17.45 -5.27 30.94
CA THR A 55 16.26 -4.49 31.26
C THR A 55 15.04 -5.40 31.48
N GLN A 56 14.12 -4.96 32.34
CA GLN A 56 12.85 -5.65 32.55
C GLN A 56 11.86 -5.28 31.43
N LEU A 57 11.18 -6.29 30.87
CA LEU A 57 10.17 -6.15 29.84
C LEU A 57 8.76 -6.31 30.41
N ILE A 58 8.60 -7.11 31.47
CA ILE A 58 7.30 -7.44 32.05
C ILE A 58 7.21 -6.99 33.51
N ILE A 59 6.02 -6.56 33.89
CA ILE A 59 5.63 -6.23 35.27
C ILE A 59 4.69 -7.33 35.78
N ARG A 60 5.09 -8.01 36.88
CA ARG A 60 4.24 -9.01 37.53
C ARG A 60 3.39 -8.33 38.60
N THR A 61 2.07 -8.38 38.43
CA THR A 61 1.16 -7.83 39.42
C THR A 61 0.78 -8.85 40.49
N LYS A 62 0.31 -8.38 41.67
CA LYS A 62 -0.16 -9.24 42.75
C LYS A 62 -1.30 -10.20 42.35
N LYS A 63 -2.06 -9.85 41.29
CA LYS A 63 -3.15 -10.68 40.73
C LYS A 63 -2.65 -11.72 39.71
N LYS A 64 -1.33 -11.98 39.62
CA LYS A 64 -0.70 -12.88 38.63
C LYS A 64 -0.97 -12.48 37.16
N THR A 65 -1.41 -11.27 36.91
CA THR A 65 -1.50 -10.69 35.57
C THR A 65 -0.16 -10.04 35.18
N ILE A 66 0.09 -9.98 33.88
CA ILE A 66 1.31 -9.43 33.31
C ILE A 66 0.99 -8.08 32.66
N GLY A 67 1.75 -7.07 33.04
CA GLY A 67 1.84 -5.79 32.36
C GLY A 67 3.18 -5.69 31.61
N LEU A 68 3.29 -4.71 30.71
CA LEU A 68 4.53 -4.36 30.03
C LEU A 68 5.17 -3.12 30.66
N THR A 69 6.50 -3.08 30.64
CA THR A 69 7.26 -1.84 30.80
C THR A 69 7.30 -1.09 29.47
N LEU A 70 7.76 0.16 29.45
CA LEU A 70 8.01 0.89 28.19
C LEU A 70 8.99 0.14 27.28
N ALA A 71 10.03 -0.47 27.86
CA ALA A 71 10.94 -1.35 27.12
C ALA A 71 10.21 -2.60 26.60
N GLY A 72 9.27 -3.16 27.38
CA GLY A 72 8.44 -4.28 26.97
C GLY A 72 7.55 -3.97 25.77
N GLU A 73 6.91 -2.81 25.73
CA GLU A 73 6.11 -2.37 24.57
C GLU A 73 6.96 -2.22 23.32
N PHE A 74 8.12 -1.57 23.46
CA PHE A 74 9.10 -1.46 22.38
C PHE A 74 9.51 -2.84 21.86
N TRP A 75 9.94 -3.74 22.76
CA TRP A 75 10.42 -5.05 22.37
C TRP A 75 9.31 -5.98 21.86
N LEU A 76 8.08 -5.86 22.34
CA LEU A 76 6.94 -6.61 21.79
C LEU A 76 6.72 -6.26 20.30
N THR A 77 6.73 -4.98 19.98
CA THR A 77 6.60 -4.51 18.58
C THR A 77 7.73 -5.06 17.70
N LYS A 78 9.00 -5.05 18.21
CA LYS A 78 10.14 -5.59 17.47
C LYS A 78 10.10 -7.12 17.36
N ALA A 79 9.72 -7.81 18.44
CA ALA A 79 9.59 -9.26 18.49
C ALA A 79 8.58 -9.77 17.45
N ILE A 80 7.41 -9.15 17.35
CA ILE A 80 6.40 -9.50 16.35
C ILE A 80 6.97 -9.36 14.93
N LYS A 81 7.68 -8.27 14.63
CA LYS A 81 8.28 -8.06 13.31
C LYS A 81 9.34 -9.13 12.98
N ILE A 82 10.22 -9.45 13.92
CA ILE A 82 11.30 -10.43 13.74
C ILE A 82 10.70 -11.84 13.54
N ILE A 83 9.75 -12.23 14.37
CA ILE A 83 9.09 -13.55 14.28
C ILE A 83 8.38 -13.69 12.93
N ASN A 84 7.62 -12.68 12.53
CA ASN A 84 6.92 -12.69 11.24
C ASN A 84 7.89 -12.77 10.05
N LEU A 85 9.03 -12.07 10.12
CA LEU A 85 10.06 -12.12 9.10
C LEU A 85 10.64 -13.54 8.93
N VAL A 86 10.93 -14.21 10.05
CA VAL A 86 11.46 -15.60 10.03
C VAL A 86 10.41 -16.57 9.50
N GLN A 87 9.15 -16.46 9.95
CA GLN A 87 8.06 -17.31 9.48
C GLN A 87 7.81 -17.11 7.97
N SER A 88 7.85 -15.87 7.51
CA SER A 88 7.73 -15.55 6.07
C SER A 88 8.87 -16.15 5.26
N ALA A 89 10.11 -16.01 5.73
CA ALA A 89 11.28 -16.56 5.04
C ALA A 89 11.24 -18.10 4.97
N GLN A 90 10.76 -18.77 6.03
CA GLN A 90 10.57 -20.22 6.01
C GLN A 90 9.49 -20.63 5.01
N ALA A 91 8.32 -19.99 5.04
CA ALA A 91 7.23 -20.29 4.11
C ALA A 91 7.63 -20.04 2.65
N GLU A 92 8.38 -18.97 2.37
CA GLU A 92 8.95 -18.71 1.04
C GLU A 92 9.93 -19.81 0.62
N HIS A 93 10.82 -20.23 1.52
CA HIS A 93 11.78 -21.31 1.27
C HIS A 93 11.06 -22.61 0.91
N ASP A 94 10.11 -23.02 1.76
CA ASP A 94 9.35 -24.26 1.56
C ASP A 94 8.56 -24.23 0.24
N SER A 95 7.90 -23.13 -0.04
CA SER A 95 7.13 -22.93 -1.28
C SER A 95 8.03 -23.02 -2.52
N ILE A 96 9.17 -22.31 -2.54
CA ILE A 96 10.04 -22.20 -3.71
C ILE A 96 10.84 -23.50 -3.93
N TYR A 97 11.38 -24.08 -2.86
CA TYR A 97 12.43 -25.10 -2.94
C TYR A 97 11.97 -26.53 -2.59
N LEU A 98 10.90 -26.69 -1.79
CA LEU A 98 10.44 -28.01 -1.36
C LEU A 98 9.13 -28.42 -2.05
N GLU A 99 8.14 -27.56 -2.13
CA GLU A 99 6.81 -27.91 -2.61
C GLU A 99 6.55 -27.53 -4.07
N ASN A 100 7.40 -26.71 -4.66
CA ASN A 100 7.19 -26.09 -5.97
C ASN A 100 5.79 -25.45 -6.10
N THR A 101 5.27 -24.97 -4.96
CA THR A 101 3.99 -24.26 -4.85
C THR A 101 4.25 -22.77 -4.62
N LEU A 102 3.26 -21.94 -4.84
CA LEU A 102 3.38 -20.50 -4.69
C LEU A 102 2.18 -19.92 -3.96
N ASN A 103 2.46 -19.22 -2.86
CA ASN A 103 1.50 -18.36 -2.19
C ASN A 103 1.73 -16.92 -2.62
N VAL A 104 0.77 -16.32 -3.32
CA VAL A 104 0.88 -14.95 -3.81
C VAL A 104 0.22 -13.99 -2.81
N ASN A 105 1.01 -13.05 -2.28
CA ASN A 105 0.53 -11.93 -1.49
C ASN A 105 0.75 -10.65 -2.31
N LEU A 106 -0.29 -10.19 -3.00
CA LEU A 106 -0.21 -9.02 -3.86
C LEU A 106 -0.68 -7.78 -3.11
N GLY A 107 0.19 -6.79 -3.01
CA GLY A 107 -0.10 -5.49 -2.43
C GLY A 107 -0.38 -4.42 -3.49
N ALA A 108 -1.40 -3.58 -3.27
CA ALA A 108 -1.72 -2.50 -4.19
C ALA A 108 -2.37 -1.31 -3.49
N PRO A 109 -2.20 -0.07 -4.04
CA PRO A 109 -2.92 1.11 -3.57
C PRO A 109 -4.40 1.06 -3.99
N PRO A 110 -5.26 1.90 -3.41
CA PRO A 110 -6.70 1.87 -3.65
C PRO A 110 -7.13 2.09 -5.12
N SER A 111 -6.27 2.70 -5.94
CA SER A 111 -6.53 2.89 -7.37
C SER A 111 -6.59 1.58 -8.17
N MET A 112 -6.04 0.49 -7.63
CA MET A 112 -5.98 -0.83 -8.26
C MET A 112 -7.03 -1.81 -7.76
N GLN A 113 -8.18 -1.33 -7.27
CA GLN A 113 -9.26 -2.14 -6.71
C GLN A 113 -10.28 -2.56 -7.79
N GLY A 114 -11.16 -3.50 -7.41
CA GLY A 114 -12.33 -3.85 -8.20
C GLY A 114 -12.03 -4.78 -9.36
N ARG A 115 -12.30 -4.36 -10.59
CA ARG A 115 -12.18 -5.19 -11.81
C ARG A 115 -10.78 -5.80 -11.97
N ILE A 116 -9.73 -5.06 -11.66
CA ILE A 116 -8.33 -5.50 -11.77
C ILE A 116 -8.03 -6.70 -10.86
N GLU A 117 -8.50 -6.67 -9.61
CA GLU A 117 -8.31 -7.79 -8.66
C GLU A 117 -8.92 -9.08 -9.22
N GLY A 118 -10.13 -9.00 -9.77
CA GLY A 118 -10.80 -10.15 -10.39
C GLY A 118 -10.06 -10.70 -11.60
N LEU A 119 -9.50 -9.83 -12.44
CA LEU A 119 -8.71 -10.25 -13.61
C LEU A 119 -7.39 -10.92 -13.21
N ILE A 120 -6.69 -10.38 -12.23
CA ILE A 120 -5.45 -10.98 -11.70
C ILE A 120 -5.74 -12.31 -11.01
N ALA A 121 -6.82 -12.41 -10.22
CA ALA A 121 -7.24 -13.67 -9.59
C ALA A 121 -7.51 -14.76 -10.64
N LYS A 122 -8.16 -14.40 -11.75
CA LYS A 122 -8.36 -15.31 -12.88
C LYS A 122 -7.03 -15.86 -13.42
N LYS A 123 -6.01 -14.99 -13.54
CA LYS A 123 -4.68 -15.39 -14.00
C LYS A 123 -3.93 -16.27 -13.00
N ALA A 124 -4.15 -16.09 -11.73
CA ALA A 124 -3.59 -16.94 -10.69
C ALA A 124 -4.16 -18.37 -10.75
N VAL A 125 -5.48 -18.51 -10.91
CA VAL A 125 -6.14 -19.83 -11.02
C VAL A 125 -5.72 -20.61 -12.26
N GLU A 126 -5.27 -19.93 -13.33
CA GLU A 126 -4.72 -20.59 -14.53
C GLU A 126 -3.36 -21.29 -14.27
N ILE A 127 -2.73 -21.08 -13.12
CA ILE A 127 -1.42 -21.65 -12.75
C ILE A 127 -1.60 -22.61 -11.57
N PRO A 128 -1.62 -23.93 -11.80
CA PRO A 128 -1.94 -24.93 -10.77
C PRO A 128 -1.02 -24.87 -9.55
N SER A 129 0.22 -24.45 -9.72
CA SER A 129 1.20 -24.32 -8.63
C SER A 129 0.92 -23.14 -7.70
N ILE A 130 0.01 -22.23 -8.04
CA ILE A 130 -0.44 -21.17 -7.12
C ILE A 130 -1.54 -21.75 -6.23
N THR A 131 -1.21 -21.97 -4.96
CA THR A 131 -2.10 -22.59 -3.97
C THR A 131 -2.92 -21.60 -3.18
N SER A 132 -2.46 -20.35 -3.09
CA SER A 132 -3.25 -19.28 -2.47
C SER A 132 -2.90 -17.93 -3.06
N MET A 133 -3.87 -17.00 -3.02
CA MET A 133 -3.69 -15.63 -3.42
C MET A 133 -4.39 -14.67 -2.46
N ASN A 134 -3.64 -13.74 -1.91
CA ASN A 134 -4.13 -12.70 -1.02
C ASN A 134 -3.96 -11.32 -1.68
N PHE A 135 -5.02 -10.53 -1.67
CA PHE A 135 -4.97 -9.11 -2.05
C PHE A 135 -4.87 -8.26 -0.78
N VAL A 136 -3.76 -7.56 -0.63
CA VAL A 136 -3.50 -6.70 0.53
C VAL A 136 -3.58 -5.23 0.09
N ARG A 137 -4.47 -4.48 0.71
CA ARG A 137 -4.70 -3.07 0.38
C ARG A 137 -3.88 -2.16 1.27
N PHE A 138 -3.30 -1.15 0.66
CA PHE A 138 -2.53 -0.12 1.33
C PHE A 138 -3.06 1.26 0.96
N VAL A 139 -2.82 2.25 1.80
CA VAL A 139 -3.31 3.62 1.54
C VAL A 139 -2.58 4.25 0.35
N ASP A 140 -1.29 3.94 0.19
CA ASP A 140 -0.44 4.48 -0.85
C ASP A 140 0.72 3.53 -1.24
N SER A 141 1.50 3.94 -2.24
CA SER A 141 2.66 3.19 -2.73
C SER A 141 3.79 3.05 -1.72
N SER A 142 3.93 3.98 -0.77
CA SER A 142 4.98 3.91 0.25
C SER A 142 4.74 2.77 1.22
N GLN A 143 3.48 2.56 1.61
CA GLN A 143 3.09 1.41 2.44
C GLN A 143 3.26 0.08 1.69
N VAL A 144 3.07 0.06 0.36
CA VAL A 144 3.38 -1.14 -0.46
C VAL A 144 4.88 -1.44 -0.40
N VAL A 145 5.75 -0.43 -0.50
CA VAL A 145 7.21 -0.60 -0.35
C VAL A 145 7.57 -1.14 1.03
N GLU A 146 7.01 -0.58 2.10
CA GLU A 146 7.23 -1.07 3.47
C GLU A 146 6.80 -2.54 3.63
N ALA A 147 5.68 -2.91 3.01
CA ALA A 147 5.17 -4.28 3.05
C ALA A 147 6.06 -5.25 2.26
N LEU A 148 6.64 -4.83 1.13
CA LEU A 148 7.66 -5.59 0.39
C LEU A 148 8.93 -5.76 1.22
N LEU A 149 9.45 -4.68 1.81
CA LEU A 149 10.66 -4.70 2.65
C LEU A 149 10.49 -5.55 3.91
N SER A 150 9.28 -5.63 4.45
CA SER A 150 8.96 -6.44 5.63
C SER A 150 8.47 -7.85 5.27
N HIS A 151 8.55 -8.26 4.02
CA HIS A 151 8.08 -9.57 3.51
C HIS A 151 6.60 -9.89 3.84
N LYS A 152 5.79 -8.87 4.09
CA LYS A 152 4.35 -9.03 4.29
C LYS A 152 3.63 -9.36 2.99
N ILE A 153 4.16 -8.88 1.87
CA ILE A 153 3.75 -9.19 0.50
C ILE A 153 4.97 -9.61 -0.33
N ASN A 154 4.75 -10.42 -1.34
CA ASN A 154 5.81 -10.87 -2.25
C ASN A 154 5.72 -10.26 -3.66
N ILE A 155 4.65 -9.52 -3.96
CA ILE A 155 4.54 -8.72 -5.18
C ILE A 155 3.72 -7.46 -4.88
N GLY A 156 4.14 -6.33 -5.44
CA GLY A 156 3.46 -5.04 -5.28
C GLY A 156 3.17 -4.38 -6.62
N ILE A 157 1.98 -3.75 -6.74
CA ILE A 157 1.66 -2.78 -7.79
C ILE A 157 1.77 -1.40 -7.14
N LEU A 158 2.62 -0.52 -7.68
CA LEU A 158 2.91 0.77 -7.07
C LEU A 158 3.51 1.76 -8.06
N SER A 159 3.67 3.01 -7.64
CA SER A 159 4.42 4.00 -8.42
C SER A 159 5.91 3.71 -8.38
N ASN A 160 6.57 3.71 -9.55
CA ASN A 160 8.00 3.46 -9.70
C ASN A 160 8.85 4.43 -8.84
N GLU A 161 8.43 5.68 -8.71
CA GLU A 161 9.15 6.70 -7.93
C GLU A 161 9.36 6.28 -6.47
N ASN A 162 8.41 5.55 -5.89
CA ASN A 162 8.48 5.10 -4.49
C ASN A 162 9.48 3.96 -4.26
N ILE A 163 9.83 3.18 -5.30
CA ILE A 163 10.69 2.00 -5.19
C ILE A 163 11.98 2.09 -6.00
N SER A 164 12.14 3.10 -6.83
CA SER A 164 13.31 3.23 -7.73
C SER A 164 14.65 3.17 -6.99
N GLY A 165 14.72 3.63 -5.75
CA GLY A 165 15.91 3.55 -4.89
C GLY A 165 16.23 2.13 -4.35
N GLN A 166 15.35 1.14 -4.56
CA GLN A 166 15.48 -0.22 -4.01
C GLN A 166 15.82 -1.27 -5.09
N ARG A 167 16.38 -0.84 -6.22
CA ARG A 167 16.70 -1.72 -7.38
C ARG A 167 17.73 -2.82 -7.06
N GLU A 168 18.49 -2.69 -6.00
CA GLU A 168 19.41 -3.74 -5.56
C GLU A 168 18.66 -4.97 -5.00
N SER A 169 17.60 -4.77 -4.27
CA SER A 169 16.81 -5.81 -3.61
C SER A 169 15.61 -6.28 -4.42
N PHE A 170 15.04 -5.42 -5.26
CA PHE A 170 13.81 -5.68 -5.99
C PHE A 170 13.99 -5.68 -7.50
N LYS A 171 13.29 -6.59 -8.18
CA LYS A 171 13.00 -6.50 -9.61
C LYS A 171 11.82 -5.57 -9.78
N ILE A 172 11.98 -4.56 -10.65
CA ILE A 172 10.95 -3.56 -10.95
C ILE A 172 10.65 -3.66 -12.44
N ILE A 173 9.38 -3.78 -12.78
CA ILE A 173 8.87 -3.91 -14.15
C ILE A 173 7.85 -2.81 -14.38
N ASP A 174 8.18 -1.85 -15.23
CA ASP A 174 7.28 -0.78 -15.60
C ASP A 174 6.08 -1.34 -16.39
N LEU A 175 4.89 -0.82 -16.09
CA LEU A 175 3.62 -1.23 -16.67
C LEU A 175 3.12 -0.19 -17.68
N TYR A 176 2.75 0.98 -17.18
CA TYR A 176 2.20 2.08 -17.98
C TYR A 176 2.44 3.42 -17.30
N SER A 177 2.37 4.47 -18.10
CA SER A 177 2.33 5.85 -17.63
C SER A 177 0.90 6.24 -17.33
N GLU A 178 0.62 6.65 -16.09
CA GLU A 178 -0.72 7.00 -15.64
C GLU A 178 -0.95 8.52 -15.72
N GLU A 179 -2.03 8.92 -16.39
CA GLU A 179 -2.40 10.32 -16.51
C GLU A 179 -3.09 10.82 -15.22
N ARG A 180 -2.92 12.13 -15.00
CA ARG A 180 -3.63 12.87 -13.97
C ARG A 180 -4.80 13.60 -14.59
N LEU A 181 -5.99 13.37 -14.04
CA LEU A 181 -7.21 14.05 -14.48
C LEU A 181 -7.67 15.02 -13.40
N TRP A 182 -8.27 16.10 -13.82
CA TRP A 182 -8.97 17.04 -12.94
C TRP A 182 -10.47 16.77 -13.00
N ALA A 183 -11.05 16.41 -11.85
CA ALA A 183 -12.48 16.17 -11.68
C ALA A 183 -13.15 17.43 -11.12
N VAL A 184 -14.19 17.87 -11.82
CA VAL A 184 -14.97 19.07 -11.49
C VAL A 184 -16.46 18.70 -11.43
N PRO A 185 -17.26 19.24 -10.49
CA PRO A 185 -18.70 19.01 -10.46
C PRO A 185 -19.35 19.38 -11.78
N ARG A 186 -20.31 18.58 -12.22
CA ARG A 186 -21.04 18.83 -13.49
C ARG A 186 -21.94 20.07 -13.43
N SER A 187 -22.22 20.59 -12.22
CA SER A 187 -22.92 21.86 -12.02
C SER A 187 -22.17 23.06 -12.61
N VAL A 188 -20.83 22.94 -12.75
CA VAL A 188 -20.00 23.99 -13.37
C VAL A 188 -20.01 23.79 -14.88
N PRO A 189 -20.52 24.74 -15.68
CA PRO A 189 -20.50 24.65 -17.13
C PRO A 189 -19.07 24.53 -17.67
N ILE A 190 -18.89 23.71 -18.69
CA ILE A 190 -17.57 23.47 -19.30
C ILE A 190 -16.95 24.77 -19.85
N SER A 191 -17.78 25.65 -20.46
CA SER A 191 -17.35 26.97 -20.90
C SER A 191 -16.70 27.78 -19.79
N ASP A 192 -17.30 27.75 -18.61
CA ASP A 192 -16.87 28.53 -17.45
C ASP A 192 -15.59 27.93 -16.84
N VAL A 193 -15.46 26.60 -16.87
CA VAL A 193 -14.21 25.91 -16.47
C VAL A 193 -13.05 26.35 -17.37
N ILE A 194 -13.24 26.34 -18.70
CA ILE A 194 -12.23 26.72 -19.70
C ILE A 194 -11.86 28.19 -19.52
N GLU A 195 -12.83 29.06 -19.39
CA GLU A 195 -12.59 30.50 -19.22
C GLU A 195 -11.89 30.79 -17.88
N THR A 196 -12.27 30.08 -16.82
CA THR A 196 -11.62 30.19 -15.50
C THR A 196 -10.13 29.82 -15.59
N LEU A 197 -9.80 28.73 -16.30
CA LEU A 197 -8.40 28.32 -16.49
C LEU A 197 -7.61 29.30 -17.36
N ARG A 198 -8.24 29.88 -18.38
CA ARG A 198 -7.61 30.85 -19.28
C ARG A 198 -7.29 32.16 -18.58
N THR A 199 -8.17 32.64 -17.71
CA THR A 199 -8.05 33.94 -17.07
C THR A 199 -7.44 33.88 -15.67
N ALA A 200 -7.28 32.68 -15.08
CA ALA A 200 -6.95 32.42 -13.69
C ALA A 200 -7.89 33.13 -12.68
N LYS A 201 -9.16 33.38 -13.09
CA LYS A 201 -10.18 34.02 -12.26
C LYS A 201 -11.37 33.09 -12.10
N ASN A 202 -12.00 33.11 -10.94
CA ASN A 202 -13.24 32.37 -10.70
C ASN A 202 -14.42 33.11 -11.34
N ILE A 203 -14.69 32.80 -12.60
CA ILE A 203 -15.75 33.37 -13.39
C ILE A 203 -17.08 32.85 -12.88
N ASN A 204 -18.11 33.71 -12.94
CA ASN A 204 -19.46 33.41 -12.48
C ASN A 204 -19.54 32.91 -11.03
N SER A 205 -18.50 33.19 -10.22
CA SER A 205 -18.47 32.89 -8.80
C SER A 205 -18.81 31.44 -8.44
N HIS A 206 -18.25 30.49 -9.20
CA HIS A 206 -18.42 29.05 -8.91
C HIS A 206 -17.71 28.66 -7.61
N PRO A 207 -18.43 28.48 -6.48
CA PRO A 207 -17.80 28.14 -5.20
C PRO A 207 -17.10 26.78 -5.23
N GLU A 208 -17.51 25.89 -6.11
CA GLU A 208 -16.89 24.56 -6.32
C GLU A 208 -15.45 24.65 -6.81
N LEU A 209 -15.09 25.71 -7.54
CA LEU A 209 -13.75 25.95 -8.06
C LEU A 209 -12.85 26.72 -7.06
N THR A 210 -13.42 27.31 -6.00
CA THR A 210 -12.63 27.99 -4.95
C THR A 210 -12.03 27.02 -3.95
N LYS A 211 -12.42 25.74 -4.02
CA LYS A 211 -12.00 24.69 -3.08
C LYS A 211 -11.53 23.48 -3.83
N TYR A 212 -10.48 22.85 -3.32
CA TYR A 212 -10.10 21.54 -3.82
C TYR A 212 -9.90 20.53 -2.69
N VAL A 213 -9.97 19.25 -3.04
CA VAL A 213 -9.69 18.16 -2.12
C VAL A 213 -8.24 17.75 -2.28
N SER A 214 -7.45 17.94 -1.22
CA SER A 214 -6.09 17.40 -1.15
C SER A 214 -6.13 15.96 -0.66
N THR A 215 -5.35 15.08 -1.32
CA THR A 215 -5.12 13.72 -0.86
C THR A 215 -3.70 13.67 -0.29
N PRO A 216 -3.49 13.24 0.95
CA PRO A 216 -2.16 13.17 1.57
C PRO A 216 -1.36 11.96 1.03
N VAL A 217 -1.38 11.77 -0.27
CA VAL A 217 -0.52 10.81 -0.95
C VAL A 217 0.88 11.40 -0.97
N LEU A 218 1.84 10.63 -0.47
CA LEU A 218 3.19 11.09 -0.23
C LEU A 218 3.86 11.71 -1.46
N ALA A 219 4.51 12.82 -1.20
CA ALA A 219 5.48 13.58 -1.95
C ALA A 219 5.08 14.04 -3.38
N THR A 220 5.30 13.25 -4.42
CA THR A 220 5.25 13.73 -5.80
C THR A 220 3.85 13.97 -6.33
N TRP A 221 2.89 13.07 -6.07
CA TRP A 221 1.49 13.27 -6.50
C TRP A 221 0.88 14.52 -5.87
N ASN A 222 1.00 14.64 -4.53
CA ASN A 222 0.41 15.77 -3.82
C ASN A 222 1.11 17.10 -4.18
N LEU A 223 2.43 17.08 -4.33
CA LEU A 223 3.19 18.26 -4.74
C LEU A 223 2.75 18.74 -6.14
N GLY A 224 2.60 17.82 -7.10
CA GLY A 224 2.07 18.13 -8.43
C GLY A 224 0.67 18.72 -8.36
N THR A 225 -0.22 18.16 -7.52
CA THR A 225 -1.56 18.71 -7.29
C THR A 225 -1.51 20.13 -6.75
N VAL A 226 -0.76 20.36 -5.67
CA VAL A 226 -0.65 21.68 -5.04
C VAL A 226 -0.05 22.71 -6.00
N ASN A 227 1.00 22.34 -6.73
CA ASN A 227 1.62 23.22 -7.71
C ASN A 227 0.65 23.59 -8.84
N TRP A 228 -0.08 22.60 -9.38
CA TRP A 228 -1.05 22.84 -10.43
C TRP A 228 -2.14 23.83 -10.00
N TYR A 229 -2.76 23.62 -8.81
CA TYR A 229 -3.78 24.55 -8.29
C TYR A 229 -3.20 25.94 -8.06
N ARG A 230 -2.00 26.03 -7.48
CA ARG A 230 -1.32 27.32 -7.28
C ARG A 230 -1.07 28.07 -8.59
N ASP A 231 -0.71 27.36 -9.65
CA ASP A 231 -0.32 27.96 -10.93
C ASP A 231 -1.51 28.21 -11.85
N LYS A 232 -2.55 27.37 -11.81
CA LYS A 232 -3.72 27.46 -12.71
C LYS A 232 -4.97 28.06 -12.05
N LEU A 233 -5.16 27.81 -10.76
CA LEU A 233 -6.34 28.28 -10.01
C LEU A 233 -5.89 28.94 -8.69
N VAL A 234 -5.20 30.07 -8.80
CA VAL A 234 -4.57 30.81 -7.68
C VAL A 234 -5.55 31.19 -6.55
N PHE A 235 -6.83 31.22 -6.82
CA PHE A 235 -7.91 31.51 -5.87
C PHE A 235 -8.48 30.26 -5.18
N SER A 236 -8.05 29.07 -5.60
CA SER A 236 -8.54 27.79 -5.05
C SER A 236 -7.70 27.34 -3.86
N GLU A 237 -8.36 26.95 -2.78
CA GLU A 237 -7.71 26.56 -1.53
C GLU A 237 -7.93 25.06 -1.20
N PRO A 238 -6.97 24.40 -0.50
CA PRO A 238 -7.11 23.01 -0.07
C PRO A 238 -8.07 22.89 1.13
N TYR A 239 -9.36 23.04 0.89
CA TYR A 239 -10.38 23.09 1.93
C TYR A 239 -10.69 21.71 2.52
N PHE A 240 -10.73 20.66 1.69
CA PHE A 240 -10.97 19.28 2.12
C PHE A 240 -9.70 18.44 2.08
N LYS A 241 -9.59 17.50 3.03
CA LYS A 241 -8.53 16.49 3.05
C LYS A 241 -9.17 15.10 3.02
N ALA A 242 -8.81 14.28 2.04
CA ALA A 242 -9.30 12.92 1.89
C ALA A 242 -8.13 11.93 1.85
N THR A 243 -8.21 10.83 2.57
CA THR A 243 -7.16 9.82 2.61
C THR A 243 -7.06 9.00 1.31
N THR A 244 -8.12 8.97 0.50
CA THR A 244 -8.16 8.24 -0.76
C THR A 244 -8.77 9.09 -1.87
N HIS A 245 -8.40 8.82 -3.12
CA HIS A 245 -9.03 9.45 -4.28
C HIS A 245 -10.53 9.14 -4.37
N LEU A 246 -10.95 7.95 -3.92
CA LEU A 246 -12.38 7.59 -3.90
C LEU A 246 -13.17 8.51 -2.98
N SER A 247 -12.64 8.81 -1.79
CA SER A 247 -13.26 9.78 -0.87
C SER A 247 -13.26 11.20 -1.45
N ALA A 248 -12.19 11.61 -2.14
CA ALA A 248 -12.13 12.89 -2.83
C ALA A 248 -13.23 13.00 -3.90
N ILE A 249 -13.40 11.97 -4.71
CA ILE A 249 -14.46 11.90 -5.74
C ILE A 249 -15.86 12.05 -5.14
N GLN A 250 -16.14 11.47 -3.98
CA GLN A 250 -17.44 11.63 -3.32
C GLN A 250 -17.72 13.09 -2.94
N ILE A 251 -16.71 13.83 -2.49
CA ILE A 251 -16.83 15.27 -2.20
C ILE A 251 -17.12 16.06 -3.47
N VAL A 252 -16.42 15.75 -4.57
CA VAL A 252 -16.66 16.39 -5.88
C VAL A 252 -18.06 16.05 -6.41
N SER A 253 -18.49 14.79 -6.29
CA SER A 253 -19.83 14.36 -6.74
C SER A 253 -20.97 15.00 -5.94
N ALA A 254 -20.67 15.52 -4.75
CA ALA A 254 -21.60 16.30 -3.94
C ALA A 254 -21.62 17.80 -4.31
N GLY A 255 -20.83 18.23 -5.32
CA GLY A 255 -20.80 19.61 -5.79
C GLY A 255 -20.03 20.58 -4.88
N LEU A 256 -19.08 20.11 -4.07
CA LEU A 256 -18.47 20.92 -3.00
C LEU A 256 -17.07 21.43 -3.34
N ALA A 257 -16.36 20.79 -4.24
CA ALA A 257 -14.96 21.08 -4.56
C ALA A 257 -14.55 20.39 -5.87
N SER A 258 -13.34 20.65 -6.35
CA SER A 258 -12.68 19.89 -7.41
C SER A 258 -11.55 19.03 -6.83
N CYS A 259 -11.04 18.05 -7.59
CA CYS A 259 -9.88 17.27 -7.16
C CYS A 259 -9.09 16.70 -8.34
N HIS A 260 -7.84 16.30 -8.10
CA HIS A 260 -7.07 15.47 -9.03
C HIS A 260 -7.26 13.99 -8.72
N ILE A 261 -7.37 13.19 -9.77
CA ILE A 261 -7.48 11.73 -9.67
C ILE A 261 -6.60 11.05 -10.72
N PRO A 262 -6.11 9.83 -10.46
CA PRO A 262 -5.51 9.01 -11.50
C PRO A 262 -6.58 8.51 -12.48
N ALA A 263 -6.24 8.47 -13.77
CA ALA A 263 -7.15 8.04 -14.84
C ALA A 263 -7.73 6.64 -14.60
N SER A 264 -6.92 5.72 -14.05
CA SER A 264 -7.35 4.36 -13.69
C SER A 264 -8.55 4.32 -12.71
N MET A 265 -8.74 5.36 -11.90
CA MET A 265 -9.86 5.43 -10.96
C MET A 265 -11.22 5.52 -11.62
N ILE A 266 -11.31 6.11 -12.80
CA ILE A 266 -12.60 6.38 -13.46
C ILE A 266 -13.35 5.08 -13.78
N ALA A 267 -12.63 4.02 -14.19
CA ALA A 267 -13.25 2.74 -14.50
C ALA A 267 -13.98 2.10 -13.30
N ASN A 268 -13.52 2.42 -12.08
CA ASN A 268 -14.10 1.89 -10.85
C ASN A 268 -15.27 2.73 -10.31
N LEU A 269 -15.60 3.84 -10.97
CA LEU A 269 -16.72 4.69 -10.58
C LEU A 269 -18.04 4.17 -11.16
N SER A 270 -19.09 4.17 -10.35
CA SER A 270 -20.42 3.87 -10.84
C SER A 270 -20.88 4.91 -11.86
N LYS A 271 -21.75 4.51 -12.79
CA LYS A 271 -22.32 5.41 -13.80
C LYS A 271 -22.95 6.67 -13.17
N GLY A 272 -23.65 6.50 -12.06
CA GLY A 272 -24.29 7.63 -11.35
C GLY A 272 -23.29 8.63 -10.75
N VAL A 273 -22.10 8.19 -10.35
CA VAL A 273 -21.02 9.06 -9.86
C VAL A 273 -20.35 9.77 -11.05
N LYS A 274 -20.04 9.03 -12.13
CA LYS A 274 -19.46 9.62 -13.36
C LYS A 274 -20.34 10.75 -13.93
N GLN A 275 -21.66 10.57 -13.93
CA GLN A 275 -22.62 11.55 -14.47
C GLN A 275 -22.70 12.87 -13.67
N LYS A 276 -22.15 12.90 -12.43
CA LYS A 276 -22.14 14.11 -11.60
C LYS A 276 -20.89 14.97 -11.76
N MET A 277 -19.95 14.56 -12.61
CA MET A 277 -18.67 15.24 -12.77
C MET A 277 -18.27 15.36 -14.23
N ASN A 278 -17.43 16.34 -14.50
CA ASN A 278 -16.65 16.44 -15.73
C ASN A 278 -15.19 16.10 -15.37
N PHE A 279 -14.49 15.45 -16.29
CA PHE A 279 -13.09 15.09 -16.13
C PHE A 279 -12.28 15.77 -17.23
N PHE A 280 -11.19 16.41 -16.84
CA PHE A 280 -10.34 17.15 -17.75
C PHE A 280 -8.94 16.55 -17.73
N ASP A 281 -8.39 16.29 -18.91
CA ASP A 281 -6.98 15.98 -19.06
C ASP A 281 -6.18 17.27 -18.90
N ILE A 282 -5.31 17.31 -17.91
CA ILE A 282 -4.46 18.47 -17.61
C ILE A 282 -3.09 18.40 -18.29
N GLY A 283 -2.88 17.44 -19.17
CA GLY A 283 -1.64 17.28 -19.95
C GLY A 283 -0.42 16.86 -19.15
N GLU A 284 -0.61 16.44 -17.89
CA GLU A 284 0.49 15.98 -17.02
C GLU A 284 0.48 14.47 -16.88
N THR A 285 1.61 13.85 -17.23
CA THR A 285 1.91 12.47 -16.80
C THR A 285 2.14 12.47 -15.31
N SER A 286 1.31 11.70 -14.59
CA SER A 286 1.38 11.74 -13.14
C SER A 286 2.45 10.85 -12.55
N ARG A 287 2.60 9.63 -13.08
CA ARG A 287 3.51 8.62 -12.53
C ARG A 287 3.62 7.39 -13.46
N ILE A 288 4.71 6.66 -13.32
CA ILE A 288 4.86 5.34 -13.93
C ILE A 288 4.42 4.30 -12.92
N MET A 289 3.41 3.49 -13.26
CA MET A 289 3.02 2.34 -12.48
C MET A 289 3.91 1.16 -12.79
N CYS A 290 4.28 0.37 -11.78
CA CYS A 290 5.14 -0.78 -11.93
C CYS A 290 4.69 -1.96 -11.07
N LEU A 291 5.14 -3.16 -11.45
CA LEU A 291 5.22 -4.34 -10.61
C LEU A 291 6.60 -4.38 -9.94
N ALA A 292 6.63 -4.66 -8.64
CA ALA A 292 7.88 -4.86 -7.92
C ALA A 292 7.79 -6.11 -7.04
N PHE A 293 8.89 -6.87 -6.97
CA PHE A 293 9.00 -8.08 -6.16
C PHE A 293 10.47 -8.36 -5.81
N PRO A 294 10.76 -9.08 -4.70
CA PRO A 294 12.12 -9.44 -4.32
C PRO A 294 12.83 -10.23 -5.42
N LYS A 295 14.10 -9.90 -5.70
CA LYS A 295 14.85 -10.49 -6.83
C LYS A 295 14.97 -12.01 -6.79
N HIS A 296 14.98 -12.63 -5.60
CA HIS A 296 15.10 -14.09 -5.48
C HIS A 296 13.93 -14.83 -6.12
N PHE A 297 12.73 -14.23 -6.21
CA PHE A 297 11.62 -14.81 -6.95
C PHE A 297 11.85 -14.91 -8.46
N SER A 298 12.85 -14.20 -9.00
CA SER A 298 13.18 -14.28 -10.43
C SER A 298 13.70 -15.67 -10.85
N SER A 299 14.10 -16.52 -9.91
CA SER A 299 14.50 -17.91 -10.16
C SER A 299 13.32 -18.89 -10.22
N SER A 300 12.14 -18.50 -9.76
CA SER A 300 10.92 -19.32 -9.81
C SER A 300 10.20 -19.14 -11.14
N ASN A 301 10.15 -20.19 -11.95
CA ASN A 301 9.43 -20.17 -13.24
C ASN A 301 7.93 -19.88 -13.04
N THR A 302 7.31 -20.51 -12.04
CA THR A 302 5.90 -20.30 -11.68
C THR A 302 5.62 -18.83 -11.34
N PHE A 303 6.48 -18.23 -10.50
CA PHE A 303 6.32 -16.82 -10.15
C PHE A 303 6.48 -15.90 -11.35
N MET A 304 7.49 -16.15 -12.20
CA MET A 304 7.72 -15.33 -13.39
C MET A 304 6.63 -15.50 -14.45
N GLU A 305 6.02 -16.68 -14.57
CA GLU A 305 4.82 -16.89 -15.40
C GLU A 305 3.66 -16.02 -14.89
N PHE A 306 3.41 -16.06 -13.58
CA PHE A 306 2.37 -15.22 -12.97
C PHE A 306 2.63 -13.73 -13.19
N VAL A 307 3.87 -13.26 -12.96
CA VAL A 307 4.27 -11.86 -13.20
C VAL A 307 4.03 -11.47 -14.67
N GLY A 308 4.36 -12.34 -15.62
CA GLY A 308 4.11 -12.09 -17.04
C GLY A 308 2.63 -11.94 -17.36
N LYS A 309 1.77 -12.82 -16.81
CA LYS A 309 0.31 -12.75 -16.95
C LYS A 309 -0.26 -11.48 -16.27
N CYS A 310 0.23 -11.11 -15.09
CA CYS A 310 -0.15 -9.88 -14.42
C CYS A 310 0.20 -8.64 -15.26
N LYS A 311 1.44 -8.57 -15.76
CA LYS A 311 1.89 -7.45 -16.59
C LYS A 311 0.98 -7.27 -17.81
N SER A 312 0.78 -8.32 -18.60
CA SER A 312 -0.07 -8.23 -19.81
C SER A 312 -1.49 -7.81 -19.48
N THR A 313 -2.07 -8.40 -18.42
CA THR A 313 -3.43 -8.05 -17.98
C THR A 313 -3.55 -6.61 -17.53
N LEU A 314 -2.59 -6.11 -16.73
CA LEU A 314 -2.62 -4.74 -16.22
C LEU A 314 -2.46 -3.69 -17.33
N VAL A 315 -1.55 -3.93 -18.28
CA VAL A 315 -1.34 -3.03 -19.42
C VAL A 315 -2.58 -3.01 -20.32
N GLN A 316 -3.08 -4.18 -20.72
CA GLN A 316 -4.28 -4.27 -21.56
C GLN A 316 -5.51 -3.62 -20.89
N GLU A 317 -5.70 -3.88 -19.60
CA GLU A 317 -6.82 -3.29 -18.87
C GLU A 317 -6.70 -1.77 -18.78
N TYR A 318 -5.51 -1.23 -18.56
CA TYR A 318 -5.30 0.22 -18.54
C TYR A 318 -5.60 0.85 -19.90
N ASP A 319 -5.19 0.22 -21.00
CA ASP A 319 -5.47 0.69 -22.35
C ASP A 319 -6.97 0.68 -22.66
N LEU A 320 -7.70 -0.37 -22.23
CA LEU A 320 -9.15 -0.45 -22.33
C LEU A 320 -9.84 0.66 -21.51
N ILE A 321 -9.39 0.86 -20.27
CA ILE A 321 -9.91 1.94 -19.41
C ILE A 321 -9.72 3.30 -20.08
N ARG A 322 -8.55 3.56 -20.67
CA ARG A 322 -8.31 4.81 -21.41
C ARG A 322 -9.27 4.96 -22.58
N GLN A 323 -9.43 3.90 -23.38
CA GLN A 323 -10.33 3.93 -24.54
C GLN A 323 -11.79 4.13 -24.13
N GLU A 324 -12.30 3.37 -23.15
CA GLU A 324 -13.65 3.51 -22.63
C GLU A 324 -13.87 4.90 -22.03
N THR A 325 -12.89 5.40 -21.28
CA THR A 325 -12.96 6.69 -20.63
C THR A 325 -12.93 7.83 -21.65
N LEU A 326 -12.07 7.74 -22.66
CA LEU A 326 -11.98 8.73 -23.75
C LEU A 326 -13.23 8.74 -24.66
N SER A 327 -13.93 7.60 -24.80
CA SER A 327 -15.14 7.49 -25.62
C SER A 327 -16.42 7.91 -24.90
N GLU A 328 -16.49 7.72 -23.57
CA GLU A 328 -17.69 8.03 -22.77
C GLU A 328 -17.70 9.46 -22.18
N LEU A 329 -16.55 10.09 -22.09
CA LEU A 329 -16.39 11.41 -21.51
C LEU A 329 -15.81 12.34 -22.57
N ASP A 330 -16.46 13.50 -22.80
CA ASP A 330 -15.88 14.57 -23.59
C ASP A 330 -14.61 15.09 -22.87
N PHE A 331 -13.49 14.43 -23.11
CA PHE A 331 -12.19 14.86 -22.60
C PHE A 331 -11.79 16.16 -23.25
N ILE A 332 -11.90 17.22 -22.51
CA ILE A 332 -11.37 18.52 -22.93
C ILE A 332 -9.90 18.52 -22.54
N VAL A 333 -9.04 18.38 -23.54
CA VAL A 333 -7.60 18.59 -23.38
C VAL A 333 -7.39 20.08 -23.15
N ILE A 334 -7.01 20.42 -21.94
CA ILE A 334 -6.62 21.79 -21.59
C ILE A 334 -5.11 21.87 -21.81
N LYS A 335 -4.75 22.36 -23.01
CA LYS A 335 -3.35 22.69 -23.34
C LYS A 335 -2.93 24.01 -22.73
#